data_c274861b82e93a7c15c2ec9e6a3358db
#
_entry.id   c274861b82e93a7c15c2ec9e6a3358db
#
_cell.length_a   1.000
_cell.length_b   1.000
_cell.length_c   1.000
_cell.angle_alpha   90.00
_cell.angle_beta   90.00
_cell.angle_gamma   90.00
#
_symmetry.space_group_name_H-M   'P 1'
#
loop_
_entity.id
_entity.type
_entity.pdbx_description
1 polymer ?
#
loop_
_entity_poly.entity_id
_entity_poly.type
_entity_poly.pdbx_seq_one_letter_code
_entity_poly.pdbx_strand_id
1 'polypeptide(L)'
;MKTKPKMHKNSAPLIANDLTVFLKQIEAERIQMISVDKKAFASEFYSRQVILKELGWKGQRKLAKSKVAIVGIGGLGTVSSLYLALAGVGHLRLIDQDTVETPNLHRQILYSIDDLHYPKAEVAAERLTKFNPLLKAEPISENVNANNVERLLAGVDLVVDGLDNMFTRYLLNRTCIKLGTPYVFGAAIGIEGNLSIFTPPETGCLECLLPNLSDKDLLTCDTRGVLGATPGIIGTMQAMEAIKVLTGMGSPLKGKLLICDFNDMYFTIVDTSKAANCPACHDTLASLERRERLVWLCGRDTVNVNPEKPLKLNLNEVHEATRQQFKVRLKSHLAIIFDYKGLEVSLFNGGRMLIKNVQNENAALKAYREILKKLNINQ
;
A
#
# COMPACT_ATOMS: atom_id res chain seq x y z
N MET A 1 36.60 1.92 66.74
CA MET A 1 35.35 1.24 66.34
C MET A 1 34.56 2.17 65.39
N LYS A 2 34.57 1.93 64.09
CA LYS A 2 33.86 2.74 63.08
C LYS A 2 32.67 1.92 62.58
N THR A 3 31.46 2.36 62.89
CA THR A 3 30.21 1.78 62.44
C THR A 3 29.93 2.25 61.01
N LYS A 4 29.76 1.29 60.08
CA LYS A 4 29.27 1.52 58.68
C LYS A 4 27.76 1.72 58.69
N PRO A 5 27.19 2.66 57.88
CA PRO A 5 25.77 2.80 57.73
C PRO A 5 25.22 1.70 56.76
N LYS A 6 24.08 1.10 57.13
CA LYS A 6 23.30 0.15 56.32
C LYS A 6 22.61 0.91 55.16
N MET A 7 22.93 0.53 53.93
CA MET A 7 22.15 0.95 52.75
C MET A 7 20.78 0.24 52.73
N HIS A 8 19.70 1.01 52.76
CA HIS A 8 18.35 0.52 52.46
C HIS A 8 18.22 0.28 50.96
N LYS A 9 18.08 -1.00 50.55
CA LYS A 9 17.56 -1.41 49.27
C LYS A 9 16.03 -1.41 49.39
N ASN A 10 15.32 -0.51 48.67
CA ASN A 10 13.95 -0.66 48.19
C ASN A 10 13.36 0.70 47.77
N SER A 11 13.55 1.09 46.50
CA SER A 11 12.78 2.19 45.88
C SER A 11 12.72 2.16 44.35
N ALA A 12 12.92 1.01 43.71
CA ALA A 12 12.92 0.92 42.25
C ALA A 12 11.60 0.55 41.54
N PRO A 13 10.54 -0.04 42.16
CA PRO A 13 9.31 -0.40 41.42
C PRO A 13 8.24 0.69 41.39
N LEU A 14 8.22 1.68 42.28
CA LEU A 14 7.17 2.71 42.31
C LEU A 14 7.27 3.75 41.17
N ILE A 15 8.48 4.14 40.81
CA ILE A 15 8.71 5.18 39.78
C ILE A 15 8.32 4.71 38.39
N ALA A 16 8.49 3.44 38.06
CA ALA A 16 8.16 2.88 36.75
C ALA A 16 6.63 2.80 36.50
N ASN A 17 5.85 2.55 37.54
CA ASN A 17 4.39 2.53 37.44
C ASN A 17 3.80 3.94 37.30
N ASP A 18 4.34 4.93 38.03
CA ASP A 18 3.88 6.33 37.92
C ASP A 18 4.19 6.93 36.54
N LEU A 19 5.35 6.62 35.97
CA LEU A 19 5.71 7.09 34.62
C LEU A 19 4.79 6.50 33.54
N THR A 20 4.44 5.21 33.68
CA THR A 20 3.54 4.53 32.73
C THR A 20 2.11 5.07 32.83
N VAL A 21 1.64 5.37 34.02
CA VAL A 21 0.33 6.01 34.28
C VAL A 21 0.33 7.44 33.74
N PHE A 22 1.39 8.19 34.01
CA PHE A 22 1.55 9.58 33.51
C PHE A 22 1.61 9.63 31.96
N LEU A 23 2.35 8.72 31.31
CA LEU A 23 2.38 8.65 29.83
C LEU A 23 1.02 8.26 29.23
N LYS A 24 0.29 7.32 29.84
CA LYS A 24 -1.07 6.98 29.45
C LYS A 24 -2.05 8.15 29.65
N GLN A 25 -1.86 8.96 30.69
CA GLN A 25 -2.69 10.11 30.96
C GLN A 25 -2.41 11.24 29.97
N ILE A 26 -1.14 11.49 29.61
CA ILE A 26 -0.76 12.42 28.53
C ILE A 26 -1.31 11.95 27.18
N GLU A 27 -1.25 10.66 26.90
CA GLU A 27 -1.80 10.08 25.66
C GLU A 27 -3.33 10.18 25.62
N ALA A 28 -4.01 9.93 26.73
CA ALA A 28 -5.45 10.13 26.87
C ALA A 28 -5.87 11.60 26.78
N GLU A 29 -5.12 12.51 27.40
CA GLU A 29 -5.33 13.97 27.30
C GLU A 29 -5.03 14.48 25.88
N ARG A 30 -4.02 13.94 25.20
CA ARG A 30 -3.73 14.22 23.79
C ARG A 30 -4.87 13.74 22.86
N ILE A 31 -5.49 12.59 23.18
CA ILE A 31 -6.67 12.07 22.47
C ILE A 31 -7.91 12.93 22.80
N GLN A 32 -8.04 13.41 24.04
CA GLN A 32 -9.15 14.23 24.49
C GLN A 32 -9.03 15.70 24.02
N MET A 33 -7.81 16.21 23.81
CA MET A 33 -7.57 17.56 23.23
C MET A 33 -7.91 17.65 21.75
N ILE A 34 -8.16 16.54 21.05
CA ILE A 34 -8.60 16.52 19.65
C ILE A 34 -10.02 15.94 19.55
N SER A 35 -10.98 16.47 20.31
CA SER A 35 -12.36 16.50 19.85
C SER A 35 -12.48 17.63 18.80
N VAL A 36 -11.76 17.49 17.69
CA VAL A 36 -11.86 18.40 16.56
C VAL A 36 -13.32 18.38 16.12
N ASP A 37 -14.00 19.51 16.24
CA ASP A 37 -15.27 19.67 15.52
C ASP A 37 -14.96 19.41 14.05
N LYS A 38 -15.30 18.20 13.59
CA LYS A 38 -15.00 17.74 12.24
C LYS A 38 -15.48 18.71 11.17
N LYS A 39 -16.55 19.45 11.45
CA LYS A 39 -17.11 20.42 10.51
C LYS A 39 -16.29 21.71 10.50
N ALA A 40 -15.90 22.22 11.65
CA ALA A 40 -15.03 23.38 11.75
C ALA A 40 -13.65 23.07 11.15
N PHE A 41 -13.06 21.93 11.50
CA PHE A 41 -11.81 21.48 10.91
C PHE A 41 -11.88 21.37 9.37
N ALA A 42 -12.90 20.70 8.82
CA ALA A 42 -13.05 20.56 7.38
C ALA A 42 -13.20 21.93 6.68
N SER A 43 -13.92 22.86 7.29
CA SER A 43 -14.11 24.21 6.75
C SER A 43 -12.80 24.98 6.64
N GLU A 44 -11.95 24.88 7.65
CA GLU A 44 -10.64 25.53 7.67
C GLU A 44 -9.63 24.79 6.80
N PHE A 45 -9.51 23.48 6.96
CA PHE A 45 -8.54 22.64 6.26
C PHE A 45 -8.68 22.73 4.74
N TYR A 46 -9.92 22.68 4.22
CA TYR A 46 -10.17 22.76 2.79
C TYR A 46 -10.44 24.18 2.27
N SER A 47 -10.29 25.22 3.12
CA SER A 47 -10.62 26.60 2.77
C SER A 47 -9.98 27.08 1.47
N ARG A 48 -8.70 26.75 1.23
CA ARG A 48 -7.97 27.14 0.02
C ARG A 48 -8.35 26.34 -1.21
N GLN A 49 -8.89 25.15 -1.03
CA GLN A 49 -9.27 24.23 -2.10
C GLN A 49 -10.70 24.53 -2.60
N VAL A 50 -11.62 24.81 -1.69
CA VAL A 50 -13.03 25.05 -2.04
C VAL A 50 -13.32 26.40 -2.70
N ILE A 51 -12.38 27.35 -2.68
CA ILE A 51 -12.49 28.61 -3.44
C ILE A 51 -12.23 28.43 -4.92
N LEU A 52 -11.64 27.29 -5.34
CA LEU A 52 -11.49 26.96 -6.76
C LEU A 52 -12.88 26.76 -7.38
N LYS A 53 -13.21 27.55 -8.41
CA LYS A 53 -14.53 27.50 -9.08
C LYS A 53 -14.87 26.11 -9.62
N GLU A 54 -13.87 25.41 -10.12
CA GLU A 54 -13.96 24.07 -10.71
C GLU A 54 -14.29 22.99 -9.66
N LEU A 55 -13.88 23.19 -8.42
CA LEU A 55 -14.11 22.22 -7.33
C LEU A 55 -15.28 22.63 -6.44
N GLY A 56 -15.16 23.75 -5.74
CA GLY A 56 -16.14 24.25 -4.78
C GLY A 56 -16.49 23.25 -3.69
N TRP A 57 -17.44 23.61 -2.85
CA TRP A 57 -17.98 22.68 -1.84
C TRP A 57 -18.70 21.47 -2.45
N LYS A 58 -19.18 21.56 -3.69
CA LYS A 58 -19.82 20.43 -4.39
C LYS A 58 -18.81 19.35 -4.69
N GLY A 59 -17.64 19.71 -5.25
CA GLY A 59 -16.55 18.79 -5.51
C GLY A 59 -15.95 18.23 -4.21
N GLN A 60 -15.75 19.09 -3.19
CA GLN A 60 -15.26 18.65 -1.89
C GLN A 60 -16.16 17.57 -1.24
N ARG A 61 -17.48 17.74 -1.32
CA ARG A 61 -18.42 16.72 -0.82
C ARG A 61 -18.37 15.43 -1.62
N LYS A 62 -18.07 15.48 -2.94
CA LYS A 62 -17.85 14.27 -3.73
C LYS A 62 -16.60 13.53 -3.25
N LEU A 63 -15.47 14.23 -3.08
CA LEU A 63 -14.23 13.64 -2.55
C LEU A 63 -14.45 13.00 -1.17
N ALA A 64 -15.11 13.70 -0.26
CA ALA A 64 -15.38 13.19 1.09
C ALA A 64 -16.24 11.91 1.12
N LYS A 65 -17.03 11.67 0.07
CA LYS A 65 -17.85 10.45 -0.06
C LYS A 65 -17.14 9.35 -0.86
N SER A 66 -16.08 9.69 -1.59
CA SER A 66 -15.39 8.75 -2.46
C SER A 66 -14.54 7.75 -1.68
N LYS A 67 -14.53 6.54 -2.23
CA LYS A 67 -13.67 5.43 -1.79
C LYS A 67 -12.71 5.07 -2.91
N VAL A 68 -11.40 5.16 -2.66
CA VAL A 68 -10.35 4.87 -3.64
C VAL A 68 -9.49 3.71 -3.15
N ALA A 69 -9.22 2.73 -4.01
CA ALA A 69 -8.20 1.73 -3.76
C ALA A 69 -6.87 2.16 -4.39
N ILE A 70 -5.80 2.09 -3.61
CA ILE A 70 -4.43 2.28 -4.07
C ILE A 70 -3.74 0.94 -3.94
N VAL A 71 -3.31 0.39 -5.06
CA VAL A 71 -2.67 -0.93 -5.13
C VAL A 71 -1.19 -0.75 -5.41
N GLY A 72 -0.38 -1.13 -4.43
CA GLY A 72 1.04 -0.79 -4.35
C GLY A 72 1.25 0.55 -3.65
N ILE A 73 1.82 0.52 -2.43
CA ILE A 73 2.16 1.72 -1.65
C ILE A 73 3.68 1.93 -1.68
N GLY A 74 4.21 1.90 -2.91
CA GLY A 74 5.60 2.16 -3.24
C GLY A 74 5.87 3.65 -3.57
N GLY A 75 6.78 3.90 -4.51
CA GLY A 75 7.15 5.27 -4.93
C GLY A 75 5.99 6.09 -5.46
N LEU A 76 5.14 5.50 -6.31
CA LEU A 76 3.92 6.13 -6.83
C LEU A 76 2.81 6.21 -5.78
N GLY A 77 2.51 5.06 -5.13
CA GLY A 77 1.37 4.93 -4.24
C GLY A 77 1.49 5.75 -2.96
N THR A 78 2.70 5.96 -2.41
CA THR A 78 2.89 6.84 -1.25
C THR A 78 2.54 8.28 -1.58
N VAL A 79 2.91 8.76 -2.76
CA VAL A 79 2.65 10.13 -3.20
C VAL A 79 1.19 10.33 -3.58
N SER A 80 0.62 9.43 -4.39
CA SER A 80 -0.78 9.53 -4.81
C SER A 80 -1.73 9.43 -3.60
N SER A 81 -1.47 8.51 -2.65
CA SER A 81 -2.26 8.39 -1.42
C SER A 81 -2.19 9.64 -0.55
N LEU A 82 -1.00 10.25 -0.42
CA LEU A 82 -0.83 11.47 0.35
C LEU A 82 -1.69 12.61 -0.20
N TYR A 83 -1.59 12.90 -1.51
CA TYR A 83 -2.36 13.98 -2.11
C TYR A 83 -3.86 13.71 -2.15
N LEU A 84 -4.30 12.46 -2.33
CA LEU A 84 -5.71 12.10 -2.23
C LEU A 84 -6.26 12.27 -0.80
N ALA A 85 -5.47 11.89 0.20
CA ALA A 85 -5.82 12.11 1.60
C ALA A 85 -5.94 13.60 1.93
N LEU A 86 -4.95 14.41 1.53
CA LEU A 86 -4.94 15.86 1.74
C LEU A 86 -6.04 16.58 0.96
N ALA A 87 -6.37 16.10 -0.24
CA ALA A 87 -7.50 16.63 -1.02
C ALA A 87 -8.87 16.31 -0.42
N GLY A 88 -8.93 15.36 0.52
CA GLY A 88 -10.16 15.05 1.25
C GLY A 88 -10.97 13.90 0.67
N VAL A 89 -10.33 12.93 0.00
CA VAL A 89 -10.94 11.62 -0.26
C VAL A 89 -11.31 10.97 1.07
N GLY A 90 -12.58 10.59 1.23
CA GLY A 90 -13.08 10.14 2.53
C GLY A 90 -12.63 8.75 2.94
N HIS A 91 -12.31 7.86 1.98
CA HIS A 91 -11.86 6.51 2.26
C HIS A 91 -10.76 6.09 1.29
N LEU A 92 -9.60 5.72 1.82
CA LEU A 92 -8.51 5.12 1.08
C LEU A 92 -8.31 3.67 1.53
N ARG A 93 -8.45 2.74 0.60
CA ARG A 93 -8.05 1.34 0.77
C ARG A 93 -6.63 1.19 0.26
N LEU A 94 -5.69 0.88 1.17
CA LEU A 94 -4.26 0.84 0.92
C LEU A 94 -3.81 -0.62 0.87
N ILE A 95 -3.48 -1.11 -0.32
CA ILE A 95 -3.17 -2.52 -0.56
C ILE A 95 -1.69 -2.65 -0.93
N ASP A 96 -0.92 -3.32 -0.08
CA ASP A 96 0.49 -3.61 -0.33
C ASP A 96 0.89 -4.88 0.41
N GLN A 97 1.71 -5.72 -0.23
CA GLN A 97 2.17 -6.98 0.35
C GLN A 97 3.46 -6.85 1.17
N ASP A 98 4.21 -5.75 1.00
CA ASP A 98 5.58 -5.62 1.47
C ASP A 98 5.69 -5.00 2.86
N THR A 99 6.89 -5.15 3.42
CA THR A 99 7.36 -4.38 4.57
C THR A 99 8.26 -3.24 4.13
N VAL A 100 8.42 -2.23 4.98
CA VAL A 100 9.34 -1.11 4.74
C VAL A 100 10.79 -1.60 4.80
N GLU A 101 11.60 -1.20 3.82
CA GLU A 101 13.01 -1.56 3.70
C GLU A 101 13.87 -0.36 3.35
N THR A 102 15.14 -0.37 3.78
CA THR A 102 16.09 0.72 3.56
C THR A 102 16.20 1.17 2.09
N PRO A 103 16.30 0.25 1.09
CA PRO A 103 16.39 0.67 -0.32
C PRO A 103 15.14 1.40 -0.85
N ASN A 104 14.04 1.41 -0.09
CA ASN A 104 12.80 2.07 -0.47
C ASN A 104 12.73 3.55 -0.03
N LEU A 105 13.43 3.91 1.05
CA LEU A 105 13.26 5.18 1.77
C LEU A 105 13.54 6.42 0.90
N HIS A 106 14.44 6.31 -0.09
CA HIS A 106 14.79 7.44 -0.98
C HIS A 106 13.65 7.89 -1.92
N ARG A 107 12.58 7.08 -2.07
CA ARG A 107 11.46 7.37 -2.99
C ARG A 107 10.06 7.10 -2.42
N GLN A 108 9.93 6.46 -1.28
CA GLN A 108 8.66 6.11 -0.65
C GLN A 108 8.41 7.04 0.55
N ILE A 109 7.90 8.23 0.27
CA ILE A 109 7.90 9.41 1.16
C ILE A 109 7.08 9.28 2.45
N LEU A 110 6.21 8.27 2.56
CA LEU A 110 5.44 8.03 3.80
C LEU A 110 6.23 7.26 4.85
N TYR A 111 7.44 6.77 4.53
CA TYR A 111 8.23 5.93 5.41
C TYR A 111 9.53 6.60 5.85
N SER A 112 9.96 6.26 7.06
CA SER A 112 11.22 6.68 7.67
C SER A 112 12.02 5.46 8.13
N ILE A 113 13.22 5.70 8.66
CA ILE A 113 14.07 4.64 9.22
C ILE A 113 13.41 3.94 10.42
N ASP A 114 12.55 4.65 11.15
CA ASP A 114 11.83 4.11 12.32
C ASP A 114 10.73 3.11 11.91
N ASP A 115 10.34 3.11 10.63
CA ASP A 115 9.29 2.25 10.10
C ASP A 115 9.83 0.94 9.50
N LEU A 116 11.15 0.71 9.56
CA LEU A 116 11.78 -0.49 9.00
C LEU A 116 11.13 -1.77 9.53
N HIS A 117 10.88 -2.72 8.61
CA HIS A 117 10.23 -4.00 8.82
C HIS A 117 8.70 -3.94 9.08
N TYR A 118 8.10 -2.78 9.35
CA TYR A 118 6.64 -2.68 9.47
C TYR A 118 5.96 -2.88 8.11
N PRO A 119 4.71 -3.43 8.08
CA PRO A 119 3.91 -3.51 6.85
C PRO A 119 3.68 -2.13 6.24
N LYS A 120 3.98 -1.96 4.94
CA LYS A 120 3.85 -0.68 4.23
C LYS A 120 2.44 -0.11 4.32
N ALA A 121 1.42 -0.95 4.10
CA ALA A 121 0.02 -0.52 4.16
C ALA A 121 -0.38 0.01 5.55
N GLU A 122 0.13 -0.58 6.63
CA GLU A 122 -0.15 -0.18 8.01
C GLU A 122 0.47 1.18 8.33
N VAL A 123 1.76 1.35 8.04
CA VAL A 123 2.47 2.62 8.26
C VAL A 123 1.85 3.75 7.44
N ALA A 124 1.52 3.49 6.17
CA ALA A 124 0.89 4.48 5.31
C ALA A 124 -0.48 4.91 5.88
N ALA A 125 -1.31 3.97 6.32
CA ALA A 125 -2.62 4.27 6.90
C ALA A 125 -2.50 5.15 8.16
N GLU A 126 -1.55 4.83 9.05
CA GLU A 126 -1.28 5.61 10.25
C GLU A 126 -0.82 7.04 9.91
N ARG A 127 0.15 7.19 9.00
CA ARG A 127 0.68 8.48 8.57
C ARG A 127 -0.39 9.34 7.91
N LEU A 128 -1.16 8.78 6.97
CA LEU A 128 -2.20 9.50 6.26
C LEU A 128 -3.33 9.97 7.20
N THR A 129 -3.68 9.18 8.21
CA THR A 129 -4.68 9.56 9.21
C THR A 129 -4.16 10.70 10.11
N LYS A 130 -2.85 10.76 10.38
CA LYS A 130 -2.23 11.90 11.10
C LYS A 130 -2.24 13.17 10.25
N PHE A 131 -2.07 13.09 8.92
CA PHE A 131 -2.17 14.24 8.02
C PHE A 131 -3.60 14.74 7.84
N ASN A 132 -4.57 13.82 7.76
CA ASN A 132 -5.98 14.17 7.65
C ASN A 132 -6.84 13.28 8.57
N PRO A 133 -7.24 13.77 9.73
CA PRO A 133 -8.02 13.01 10.70
C PRO A 133 -9.46 12.71 10.25
N LEU A 134 -9.92 13.29 9.13
CA LEU A 134 -11.21 12.97 8.53
C LEU A 134 -11.16 11.73 7.62
N LEU A 135 -9.96 11.29 7.25
CA LEU A 135 -9.75 10.14 6.38
C LEU A 135 -10.07 8.84 7.12
N LYS A 136 -10.81 7.94 6.45
CA LYS A 136 -10.82 6.53 6.78
C LYS A 136 -9.76 5.82 5.96
N ALA A 137 -8.65 5.43 6.57
CA ALA A 137 -7.62 4.59 5.94
C ALA A 137 -7.87 3.12 6.29
N GLU A 138 -7.90 2.25 5.26
CA GLU A 138 -8.12 0.79 5.37
C GLU A 138 -6.85 0.08 4.89
N PRO A 139 -5.92 -0.30 5.79
CA PRO A 139 -4.69 -0.98 5.41
C PRO A 139 -4.94 -2.47 5.16
N ILE A 140 -4.43 -2.99 4.03
CA ILE A 140 -4.52 -4.39 3.64
C ILE A 140 -3.14 -4.89 3.23
N SER A 141 -2.55 -5.77 4.03
CA SER A 141 -1.26 -6.39 3.73
C SER A 141 -1.45 -7.75 3.05
N GLU A 142 -1.96 -7.71 1.82
CA GLU A 142 -2.18 -8.91 1.01
C GLU A 142 -1.45 -8.83 -0.34
N ASN A 143 -1.03 -9.99 -0.83
CA ASN A 143 -0.60 -10.16 -2.22
C ASN A 143 -1.82 -10.20 -3.13
N VAL A 144 -1.90 -9.27 -4.08
CA VAL A 144 -2.99 -9.23 -5.06
C VAL A 144 -2.83 -10.37 -6.05
N ASN A 145 -3.86 -11.20 -6.18
CA ASN A 145 -3.91 -12.35 -7.07
C ASN A 145 -5.33 -12.62 -7.59
N ALA A 146 -5.48 -13.57 -8.51
CA ALA A 146 -6.76 -13.87 -9.14
C ALA A 146 -7.88 -14.27 -8.16
N ASN A 147 -7.54 -14.81 -6.96
CA ASN A 147 -8.53 -15.25 -5.98
C ASN A 147 -9.06 -14.11 -5.10
N ASN A 148 -8.33 -13.00 -4.96
CA ASN A 148 -8.69 -11.94 -4.03
C ASN A 148 -8.92 -10.57 -4.67
N VAL A 149 -8.49 -10.34 -5.90
CA VAL A 149 -8.50 -9.03 -6.55
C VAL A 149 -9.92 -8.44 -6.62
N GLU A 150 -10.94 -9.23 -6.94
CA GLU A 150 -12.33 -8.75 -6.98
C GLU A 150 -12.80 -8.29 -5.60
N ARG A 151 -12.52 -9.06 -4.55
CA ARG A 151 -12.84 -8.69 -3.17
C ARG A 151 -12.10 -7.42 -2.75
N LEU A 152 -10.84 -7.31 -3.13
CA LEU A 152 -9.99 -6.16 -2.80
C LEU A 152 -10.45 -4.88 -3.48
N LEU A 153 -11.02 -4.96 -4.69
CA LEU A 153 -11.51 -3.80 -5.45
C LEU A 153 -13.02 -3.58 -5.32
N ALA A 154 -13.76 -4.46 -4.65
CA ALA A 154 -15.21 -4.33 -4.51
C ALA A 154 -15.61 -3.04 -3.79
N GLY A 155 -16.55 -2.30 -4.39
CA GLY A 155 -17.18 -1.12 -3.79
C GLY A 155 -16.26 0.09 -3.67
N VAL A 156 -15.22 0.20 -4.51
CA VAL A 156 -14.44 1.43 -4.67
C VAL A 156 -14.91 2.21 -5.90
N ASP A 157 -14.79 3.52 -5.87
CA ASP A 157 -15.18 4.41 -6.96
C ASP A 157 -14.07 4.59 -8.00
N LEU A 158 -12.83 4.25 -7.63
CA LEU A 158 -11.65 4.41 -8.48
C LEU A 158 -10.48 3.57 -7.95
N VAL A 159 -9.64 3.08 -8.87
CA VAL A 159 -8.39 2.36 -8.55
C VAL A 159 -7.20 3.18 -9.03
N VAL A 160 -6.18 3.34 -8.18
CA VAL A 160 -4.88 3.95 -8.52
C VAL A 160 -3.81 2.86 -8.50
N ASP A 161 -3.02 2.81 -9.57
CA ASP A 161 -1.92 1.88 -9.80
C ASP A 161 -0.61 2.43 -9.23
N GLY A 162 -0.12 1.83 -8.16
CA GLY A 162 1.21 2.07 -7.60
C GLY A 162 2.19 0.90 -7.82
N LEU A 163 1.88 0.01 -8.77
CA LEU A 163 2.59 -1.25 -9.00
C LEU A 163 3.85 -1.08 -9.84
N ASP A 164 4.69 -2.09 -9.80
CA ASP A 164 5.96 -2.20 -10.54
C ASP A 164 6.02 -3.46 -11.45
N ASN A 165 4.92 -4.22 -11.56
CA ASN A 165 4.87 -5.46 -12.36
C ASN A 165 3.61 -5.53 -13.23
N MET A 166 3.74 -6.10 -14.43
CA MET A 166 2.68 -6.17 -15.44
C MET A 166 1.62 -7.23 -15.12
N PHE A 167 2.01 -8.33 -14.48
CA PHE A 167 1.06 -9.39 -14.12
C PHE A 167 -0.07 -8.84 -13.24
N THR A 168 0.28 -8.16 -12.15
CA THR A 168 -0.73 -7.56 -11.24
C THR A 168 -1.49 -6.42 -11.93
N ARG A 169 -0.84 -5.64 -12.80
CA ARG A 169 -1.51 -4.60 -13.61
C ARG A 169 -2.59 -5.18 -14.52
N TYR A 170 -2.33 -6.31 -15.17
CA TYR A 170 -3.35 -6.97 -15.99
C TYR A 170 -4.50 -7.52 -15.15
N LEU A 171 -4.24 -8.05 -13.95
CA LEU A 171 -5.30 -8.44 -13.02
C LEU A 171 -6.17 -7.24 -12.64
N LEU A 172 -5.56 -6.10 -12.29
CA LEU A 172 -6.30 -4.87 -11.98
C LEU A 172 -7.11 -4.40 -13.18
N ASN A 173 -6.50 -4.33 -14.36
CA ASN A 173 -7.14 -3.90 -15.60
C ASN A 173 -8.43 -4.71 -15.88
N ARG A 174 -8.33 -6.03 -15.91
CA ARG A 174 -9.48 -6.93 -16.16
C ARG A 174 -10.53 -6.83 -15.07
N THR A 175 -10.12 -6.73 -13.81
CA THR A 175 -11.06 -6.58 -12.69
C THR A 175 -11.76 -5.22 -12.75
N CYS A 176 -11.06 -4.14 -13.07
CA CYS A 176 -11.64 -2.82 -13.24
C CYS A 176 -12.65 -2.78 -14.39
N ILE A 177 -12.36 -3.45 -15.53
CA ILE A 177 -13.31 -3.63 -16.63
C ILE A 177 -14.57 -4.35 -16.14
N LYS A 178 -14.41 -5.50 -15.47
CA LYS A 178 -15.51 -6.31 -14.93
C LYS A 178 -16.41 -5.53 -13.95
N LEU A 179 -15.80 -4.72 -13.09
CA LEU A 179 -16.50 -3.94 -12.07
C LEU A 179 -17.00 -2.58 -12.58
N GLY A 180 -16.64 -2.18 -13.81
CA GLY A 180 -16.93 -0.84 -14.33
C GLY A 180 -16.24 0.29 -13.56
N THR A 181 -15.11 0.00 -12.94
CA THR A 181 -14.38 0.94 -12.06
C THR A 181 -13.29 1.64 -12.85
N PRO A 182 -13.19 3.00 -12.82
CA PRO A 182 -12.09 3.74 -13.42
C PRO A 182 -10.73 3.30 -12.87
N TYR A 183 -9.73 3.19 -13.76
CA TYR A 183 -8.38 2.77 -13.44
C TYR A 183 -7.36 3.85 -13.85
N VAL A 184 -6.66 4.42 -12.88
CA VAL A 184 -5.60 5.41 -13.07
C VAL A 184 -4.26 4.68 -13.11
N PHE A 185 -3.77 4.45 -14.32
CA PHE A 185 -2.47 3.85 -14.58
C PHE A 185 -1.35 4.86 -14.38
N GLY A 186 -0.24 4.43 -13.77
CA GLY A 186 1.00 5.18 -13.68
C GLY A 186 2.21 4.26 -13.75
N ALA A 187 3.27 4.71 -14.41
CA ALA A 187 4.55 4.02 -14.44
C ALA A 187 5.69 5.02 -14.32
N ALA A 188 6.76 4.64 -13.61
CA ALA A 188 7.94 5.46 -13.41
C ALA A 188 9.19 4.57 -13.36
N ILE A 189 10.17 4.85 -14.20
CA ILE A 189 11.45 4.15 -14.25
C ILE A 189 12.55 5.11 -14.70
N GLY A 190 13.74 5.03 -14.10
CA GLY A 190 14.84 5.96 -14.40
C GLY A 190 14.41 7.40 -14.12
N ILE A 191 14.34 8.18 -15.18
CA ILE A 191 13.86 9.57 -15.23
C ILE A 191 12.71 9.74 -16.24
N GLU A 192 11.95 8.66 -16.47
CA GLU A 192 10.82 8.61 -17.40
C GLU A 192 9.54 8.19 -16.69
N GLY A 193 8.39 8.65 -17.16
CA GLY A 193 7.10 8.28 -16.60
C GLY A 193 5.97 8.25 -17.59
N ASN A 194 4.94 7.47 -17.28
CA ASN A 194 3.73 7.38 -18.08
C ASN A 194 2.49 7.50 -17.19
N LEU A 195 1.43 8.06 -17.75
CA LEU A 195 0.15 8.24 -17.07
C LEU A 195 -1.00 8.09 -18.05
N SER A 196 -2.04 7.36 -17.66
CA SER A 196 -3.30 7.22 -18.43
C SER A 196 -4.47 6.95 -17.50
N ILE A 197 -5.69 7.14 -18.02
CA ILE A 197 -6.93 6.76 -17.34
C ILE A 197 -7.72 5.84 -18.26
N PHE A 198 -8.08 4.69 -17.73
CA PHE A 198 -8.93 3.72 -18.39
C PHE A 198 -10.32 3.69 -17.74
N THR A 199 -11.36 3.92 -18.54
CA THR A 199 -12.76 3.89 -18.13
C THR A 199 -13.59 3.09 -19.13
N PRO A 200 -13.36 1.76 -19.25
CA PRO A 200 -14.14 0.94 -20.16
C PRO A 200 -15.64 0.99 -19.82
N PRO A 201 -16.53 0.96 -20.80
CA PRO A 201 -16.29 0.82 -22.24
C PRO A 201 -15.96 2.12 -22.99
N GLU A 202 -15.93 3.31 -22.31
CA GLU A 202 -15.72 4.62 -22.93
C GLU A 202 -14.33 4.72 -23.60
N THR A 203 -13.30 4.10 -23.00
CA THR A 203 -11.93 4.10 -23.52
C THR A 203 -11.47 2.68 -23.86
N GLY A 204 -10.31 2.56 -24.50
CA GLY A 204 -9.50 1.35 -24.45
C GLY A 204 -9.09 1.02 -23.00
N CYS A 205 -8.40 -0.08 -22.81
CA CYS A 205 -7.88 -0.53 -21.53
C CYS A 205 -6.35 -0.64 -21.56
N LEU A 206 -5.73 -1.01 -20.44
CA LEU A 206 -4.26 -1.18 -20.39
C LEU A 206 -3.76 -2.21 -21.42
N GLU A 207 -4.49 -3.32 -21.63
CA GLU A 207 -4.11 -4.34 -22.62
C GLU A 207 -4.34 -3.92 -24.07
N CYS A 208 -5.16 -2.88 -24.32
CA CYS A 208 -5.19 -2.25 -25.64
C CYS A 208 -3.91 -1.48 -25.93
N LEU A 209 -3.32 -0.87 -24.90
CA LEU A 209 -2.12 -0.04 -25.02
C LEU A 209 -0.84 -0.88 -24.95
N LEU A 210 -0.76 -1.81 -24.01
CA LEU A 210 0.40 -2.61 -23.69
C LEU A 210 0.01 -4.11 -23.67
N PRO A 211 -0.18 -4.74 -24.84
CA PRO A 211 -0.57 -6.13 -24.92
C PRO A 211 0.61 -7.07 -24.62
N ASN A 212 0.37 -8.15 -23.89
CA ASN A 212 1.26 -9.30 -23.74
C ASN A 212 2.69 -9.01 -23.24
N LEU A 213 2.86 -7.94 -22.44
CA LEU A 213 4.15 -7.68 -21.82
C LEU A 213 4.41 -8.64 -20.66
N SER A 214 5.59 -9.23 -20.62
CA SER A 214 6.07 -10.06 -19.53
C SER A 214 6.99 -9.25 -18.62
N ASP A 215 6.89 -9.47 -17.31
CA ASP A 215 7.79 -8.84 -16.34
C ASP A 215 9.27 -9.21 -16.58
N LYS A 216 9.52 -10.35 -17.27
CA LYS A 216 10.87 -10.77 -17.64
C LYS A 216 11.51 -9.92 -18.75
N ASP A 217 10.67 -9.30 -19.57
CA ASP A 217 11.10 -8.50 -20.72
C ASP A 217 11.24 -7.01 -20.37
N LEU A 218 10.83 -6.63 -19.14
CA LEU A 218 10.85 -5.25 -18.68
C LEU A 218 12.07 -4.95 -17.81
N LEU A 219 12.60 -3.77 -17.99
CA LEU A 219 13.55 -3.19 -17.05
C LEU A 219 12.81 -2.83 -15.77
N THR A 220 13.37 -3.22 -14.63
CA THR A 220 12.83 -2.91 -13.30
C THR A 220 13.58 -1.77 -12.65
N CYS A 221 13.04 -1.22 -11.56
CA CYS A 221 13.76 -0.23 -10.76
C CYS A 221 15.08 -0.79 -10.20
N ASP A 222 15.19 -2.11 -10.02
CA ASP A 222 16.42 -2.76 -9.53
C ASP A 222 17.48 -2.88 -10.64
N THR A 223 17.09 -2.97 -11.92
CA THR A 223 18.03 -3.13 -13.06
C THR A 223 18.34 -1.82 -13.77
N ARG A 224 17.38 -0.90 -13.92
CA ARG A 224 17.56 0.40 -14.57
C ARG A 224 17.75 1.55 -13.57
N GLY A 225 17.31 1.36 -12.32
CA GLY A 225 17.25 2.40 -11.30
C GLY A 225 16.03 3.31 -11.46
N VAL A 226 15.83 4.18 -10.48
CA VAL A 226 14.81 5.24 -10.51
C VAL A 226 15.23 6.40 -9.61
N LEU A 227 15.18 7.62 -10.14
CA LEU A 227 15.36 8.82 -9.32
C LEU A 227 14.07 9.07 -8.52
N GLY A 228 14.18 9.29 -7.20
CA GLY A 228 13.01 9.40 -6.32
C GLY A 228 11.98 10.47 -6.72
N ALA A 229 12.43 11.55 -7.37
CA ALA A 229 11.55 12.57 -7.91
C ALA A 229 10.62 12.05 -9.03
N THR A 230 11.07 11.09 -9.85
CA THR A 230 10.28 10.54 -10.96
C THR A 230 8.94 9.96 -10.50
N PRO A 231 8.88 8.97 -9.59
CA PRO A 231 7.61 8.49 -9.07
C PRO A 231 6.88 9.56 -8.25
N GLY A 232 7.59 10.52 -7.64
CA GLY A 232 6.99 11.67 -6.97
C GLY A 232 6.12 12.51 -7.90
N ILE A 233 6.62 12.87 -9.07
CA ILE A 233 5.88 13.65 -10.07
C ILE A 233 4.70 12.83 -10.61
N ILE A 234 4.94 11.61 -11.07
CA ILE A 234 3.87 10.76 -11.65
C ILE A 234 2.78 10.45 -10.62
N GLY A 235 3.14 10.12 -9.36
CA GLY A 235 2.17 9.88 -8.30
C GLY A 235 1.31 11.12 -7.96
N THR A 236 1.90 12.32 -8.03
CA THR A 236 1.16 13.58 -7.89
C THR A 236 0.18 13.77 -9.05
N MET A 237 0.62 13.49 -10.28
CA MET A 237 -0.26 13.56 -11.46
C MET A 237 -1.38 12.51 -11.38
N GLN A 238 -1.11 11.28 -10.90
CA GLN A 238 -2.15 10.28 -10.66
C GLN A 238 -3.21 10.79 -9.68
N ALA A 239 -2.80 11.43 -8.59
CA ALA A 239 -3.74 12.03 -7.64
C ALA A 239 -4.59 13.13 -8.27
N MET A 240 -3.99 14.00 -9.08
CA MET A 240 -4.72 15.04 -9.80
C MET A 240 -5.75 14.45 -10.77
N GLU A 241 -5.37 13.43 -11.53
CA GLU A 241 -6.27 12.75 -12.46
C GLU A 241 -7.42 12.05 -11.73
N ALA A 242 -7.12 11.37 -10.61
CA ALA A 242 -8.13 10.75 -9.75
C ALA A 242 -9.14 11.78 -9.22
N ILE A 243 -8.66 12.94 -8.75
CA ILE A 243 -9.52 14.05 -8.29
C ILE A 243 -10.42 14.53 -9.44
N LYS A 244 -9.91 14.70 -10.65
CA LYS A 244 -10.71 15.12 -11.82
C LYS A 244 -11.81 14.09 -12.12
N VAL A 245 -11.49 12.81 -12.12
CA VAL A 245 -12.48 11.74 -12.35
C VAL A 245 -13.57 11.74 -11.27
N LEU A 246 -13.19 11.80 -9.99
CA LEU A 246 -14.12 11.72 -8.85
C LEU A 246 -15.04 12.94 -8.75
N THR A 247 -14.54 14.11 -9.07
CA THR A 247 -15.30 15.37 -8.95
C THR A 247 -16.04 15.75 -10.23
N GLY A 248 -15.54 15.31 -11.38
CA GLY A 248 -15.99 15.73 -12.71
C GLY A 248 -15.44 17.09 -13.11
N MET A 249 -14.38 17.58 -12.44
CA MET A 249 -13.71 18.84 -12.85
C MET A 249 -12.72 18.62 -13.98
N GLY A 250 -12.53 19.65 -14.80
CA GLY A 250 -11.53 19.65 -15.87
C GLY A 250 -11.72 18.55 -16.92
N SER A 251 -10.63 18.19 -17.59
CA SER A 251 -10.58 17.15 -18.63
C SER A 251 -9.58 16.08 -18.21
N PRO A 252 -10.04 14.92 -17.71
CA PRO A 252 -9.15 13.80 -17.39
C PRO A 252 -8.49 13.22 -18.63
N LEU A 253 -7.34 12.56 -18.48
CA LEU A 253 -6.57 11.87 -19.54
C LEU A 253 -7.24 10.56 -20.02
N LYS A 254 -8.56 10.56 -20.13
CA LYS A 254 -9.33 9.41 -20.65
C LYS A 254 -8.99 9.16 -22.11
N GLY A 255 -8.61 7.91 -22.43
CA GLY A 255 -8.24 7.53 -23.81
C GLY A 255 -6.97 8.23 -24.32
N LYS A 256 -6.11 8.67 -23.42
CA LYS A 256 -4.85 9.34 -23.72
C LYS A 256 -3.73 8.78 -22.87
N LEU A 257 -2.53 8.71 -23.42
CA LEU A 257 -1.30 8.39 -22.70
C LEU A 257 -0.44 9.65 -22.63
N LEU A 258 -0.11 10.09 -21.43
CA LEU A 258 0.93 11.07 -21.18
C LEU A 258 2.25 10.33 -21.05
N ILE A 259 3.23 10.73 -21.84
CA ILE A 259 4.62 10.26 -21.79
C ILE A 259 5.47 11.41 -21.29
N CYS A 260 6.25 11.18 -20.24
CA CYS A 260 7.12 12.17 -19.60
C CYS A 260 8.57 11.71 -19.71
N ASP A 261 9.42 12.56 -20.25
CA ASP A 261 10.88 12.49 -20.17
C ASP A 261 11.35 13.66 -19.30
N PHE A 262 11.84 13.36 -18.11
CA PHE A 262 12.29 14.38 -17.16
C PHE A 262 13.75 14.79 -17.36
N ASN A 263 14.50 14.09 -18.25
CA ASN A 263 15.85 14.52 -18.61
C ASN A 263 15.81 15.86 -19.34
N ASP A 264 14.94 15.94 -20.32
CA ASP A 264 14.81 17.12 -21.18
C ASP A 264 13.50 17.89 -20.93
N MET A 265 12.75 17.52 -19.87
CA MET A 265 11.45 18.11 -19.52
C MET A 265 10.46 18.07 -20.69
N TYR A 266 10.48 16.95 -21.42
CA TYR A 266 9.61 16.74 -22.58
C TYR A 266 8.36 15.96 -22.19
N PHE A 267 7.21 16.47 -22.60
CA PHE A 267 5.89 15.89 -22.31
C PHE A 267 5.11 15.71 -23.59
N THR A 268 4.66 14.50 -23.86
CA THR A 268 3.85 14.19 -25.04
C THR A 268 2.56 13.52 -24.62
N ILE A 269 1.45 13.95 -25.21
CA ILE A 269 0.16 13.28 -25.05
C ILE A 269 -0.19 12.63 -26.38
N VAL A 270 -0.43 11.32 -26.35
CA VAL A 270 -0.88 10.55 -27.51
C VAL A 270 -2.27 9.98 -27.24
N ASP A 271 -3.12 10.00 -28.27
CA ASP A 271 -4.43 9.37 -28.19
C ASP A 271 -4.27 7.85 -28.19
N THR A 272 -5.03 7.16 -27.31
CA THR A 272 -5.07 5.71 -27.23
C THR A 272 -6.41 5.20 -27.71
N SER A 273 -6.39 4.30 -28.69
CA SER A 273 -7.61 3.69 -29.20
C SER A 273 -7.91 2.33 -28.56
N LYS A 274 -9.17 1.93 -28.62
CA LYS A 274 -9.57 0.57 -28.28
C LYS A 274 -9.08 -0.38 -29.35
N ALA A 275 -8.27 -1.39 -28.99
CA ALA A 275 -7.80 -2.38 -29.95
C ALA A 275 -8.96 -3.34 -30.32
N ALA A 276 -9.17 -3.57 -31.62
CA ALA A 276 -10.27 -4.41 -32.12
C ALA A 276 -10.23 -5.84 -31.57
N ASN A 277 -9.02 -6.39 -31.34
CA ASN A 277 -8.81 -7.77 -30.88
C ASN A 277 -8.27 -7.82 -29.45
N CYS A 278 -8.56 -6.82 -28.61
CA CYS A 278 -8.10 -6.84 -27.23
C CYS A 278 -8.83 -7.92 -26.42
N PRO A 279 -8.13 -8.95 -25.88
CA PRO A 279 -8.78 -10.02 -25.14
C PRO A 279 -9.48 -9.51 -23.87
N ALA A 280 -8.90 -8.54 -23.17
CA ALA A 280 -9.49 -7.99 -21.94
C ALA A 280 -10.78 -7.19 -22.19
N CYS A 281 -10.93 -6.55 -23.36
CA CYS A 281 -12.13 -5.79 -23.69
C CYS A 281 -13.27 -6.65 -24.26
N HIS A 282 -12.96 -7.81 -24.86
CA HIS A 282 -13.94 -8.68 -25.52
C HIS A 282 -14.23 -9.96 -24.73
N ASP A 283 -13.24 -10.48 -24.01
CA ASP A 283 -13.37 -11.68 -23.17
C ASP A 283 -12.76 -11.43 -21.79
N THR A 284 -13.57 -10.84 -20.94
CA THR A 284 -13.17 -10.56 -19.54
C THR A 284 -12.98 -11.83 -18.70
N LEU A 285 -13.32 -13.00 -19.23
CA LEU A 285 -13.31 -14.27 -18.53
C LEU A 285 -12.05 -15.10 -18.76
N ALA A 286 -11.18 -14.71 -19.71
CA ALA A 286 -9.85 -15.32 -19.78
C ALA A 286 -9.10 -15.08 -18.48
N SER A 287 -9.24 -16.01 -17.55
CA SER A 287 -8.65 -15.94 -16.22
C SER A 287 -7.13 -15.89 -16.36
N LEU A 288 -6.51 -14.85 -15.80
CA LEU A 288 -5.08 -14.86 -15.53
C LEU A 288 -4.85 -15.82 -14.36
N GLU A 289 -5.16 -17.11 -14.56
CA GLU A 289 -4.99 -18.10 -13.51
C GLU A 289 -3.51 -18.42 -13.30
N ARG A 290 -2.95 -17.73 -12.32
CA ARG A 290 -1.81 -18.25 -11.58
C ARG A 290 -2.23 -18.43 -10.14
N ARG A 291 -2.47 -19.67 -9.73
CA ARG A 291 -2.55 -20.06 -8.31
C ARG A 291 -1.15 -20.06 -7.74
N GLU A 292 -0.55 -18.89 -7.62
CA GLU A 292 0.79 -18.78 -7.06
C GLU A 292 0.73 -18.89 -5.54
N ARG A 293 0.95 -20.12 -5.05
CA ARG A 293 1.22 -20.35 -3.61
C ARG A 293 2.52 -19.64 -3.20
N LEU A 294 3.44 -19.49 -4.14
CA LEU A 294 4.75 -18.88 -3.97
C LEU A 294 4.92 -17.76 -4.99
N VAL A 295 5.31 -16.60 -4.52
CA VAL A 295 5.63 -15.44 -5.36
C VAL A 295 6.99 -14.90 -4.94
N TRP A 296 7.98 -15.03 -5.84
CA TRP A 296 9.27 -14.38 -5.66
C TRP A 296 9.11 -12.87 -5.85
N LEU A 297 9.69 -12.11 -4.93
CA LEU A 297 9.77 -10.66 -5.10
C LEU A 297 11.03 -10.34 -5.91
N CYS A 298 10.86 -9.58 -7.00
CA CYS A 298 11.94 -9.25 -7.93
C CYS A 298 13.17 -8.66 -7.21
N GLY A 299 14.36 -9.12 -7.63
CA GLY A 299 15.64 -8.59 -7.15
C GLY A 299 16.03 -8.97 -5.71
N ARG A 300 15.35 -9.93 -5.05
CA ARG A 300 15.56 -10.24 -3.64
C ARG A 300 15.45 -11.74 -3.35
N ASP A 301 16.25 -12.22 -2.38
CA ASP A 301 16.12 -13.56 -1.80
C ASP A 301 14.87 -13.62 -0.89
N THR A 302 13.73 -13.13 -1.39
CA THR A 302 12.49 -12.93 -0.64
C THR A 302 11.34 -13.62 -1.36
N VAL A 303 10.63 -14.48 -0.65
CA VAL A 303 9.47 -15.22 -1.14
C VAL A 303 8.24 -14.90 -0.34
N ASN A 304 7.16 -14.59 -1.03
CA ASN A 304 5.84 -14.55 -0.45
C ASN A 304 5.19 -15.93 -0.53
N VAL A 305 4.80 -16.50 0.60
CA VAL A 305 4.08 -17.78 0.69
C VAL A 305 2.65 -17.51 1.11
N ASN A 306 1.72 -17.78 0.19
CA ASN A 306 0.29 -17.65 0.46
C ASN A 306 -0.28 -18.95 1.07
N PRO A 307 -1.20 -18.88 2.05
CA PRO A 307 -1.95 -20.05 2.52
C PRO A 307 -2.88 -20.57 1.42
N GLU A 308 -3.26 -21.84 1.48
CA GLU A 308 -4.23 -22.43 0.54
C GLU A 308 -5.61 -21.75 0.65
N LYS A 309 -5.99 -21.41 1.87
CA LYS A 309 -7.18 -20.61 2.18
C LYS A 309 -6.77 -19.50 3.14
N PRO A 310 -7.27 -18.27 2.98
CA PRO A 310 -6.99 -17.20 3.93
C PRO A 310 -7.37 -17.60 5.35
N LEU A 311 -6.44 -17.42 6.27
CA LEU A 311 -6.66 -17.62 7.69
C LEU A 311 -7.17 -16.33 8.35
N LYS A 312 -7.66 -16.44 9.57
CA LYS A 312 -7.99 -15.29 10.43
C LYS A 312 -7.26 -15.47 11.76
N LEU A 313 -5.98 -15.07 11.77
CA LEU A 313 -5.12 -15.24 12.93
C LEU A 313 -5.37 -14.12 13.94
N ASN A 314 -5.55 -14.49 15.21
CA ASN A 314 -5.46 -13.56 16.32
C ASN A 314 -3.97 -13.31 16.61
N LEU A 315 -3.43 -12.19 16.12
CA LEU A 315 -2.00 -11.89 16.27
C LEU A 315 -1.56 -11.71 17.74
N ASN A 316 -2.46 -11.47 18.69
CA ASN A 316 -2.09 -11.43 20.11
C ASN A 316 -1.76 -12.84 20.63
N GLU A 317 -2.61 -13.82 20.34
CA GLU A 317 -2.40 -15.23 20.71
C GLU A 317 -1.18 -15.83 20.00
N VAL A 318 -1.09 -15.60 18.68
CA VAL A 318 0.04 -16.06 17.87
C VAL A 318 1.36 -15.45 18.35
N HIS A 319 1.36 -14.17 18.77
CA HIS A 319 2.54 -13.52 19.31
C HIS A 319 3.06 -14.20 20.57
N GLU A 320 2.18 -14.58 21.51
CA GLU A 320 2.61 -15.27 22.71
C GLU A 320 3.24 -16.63 22.39
N ALA A 321 2.64 -17.40 21.45
CA ALA A 321 3.24 -18.64 20.97
C ALA A 321 4.58 -18.40 20.25
N THR A 322 4.66 -17.34 19.44
CA THR A 322 5.87 -16.99 18.68
C THR A 322 7.03 -16.64 19.62
N ARG A 323 6.79 -15.85 20.67
CA ARG A 323 7.82 -15.47 21.66
C ARG A 323 8.44 -16.67 22.37
N GLN A 324 7.67 -17.74 22.58
CA GLN A 324 8.17 -18.96 23.23
C GLN A 324 9.08 -19.79 22.31
N GLN A 325 8.92 -19.66 21.01
CA GLN A 325 9.58 -20.52 20.00
C GLN A 325 10.69 -19.79 19.21
N PHE A 326 10.56 -18.47 19.06
CA PHE A 326 11.39 -17.68 18.15
C PHE A 326 11.79 -16.33 18.76
N LYS A 327 12.88 -15.74 18.24
CA LYS A 327 13.24 -14.37 18.57
C LYS A 327 12.36 -13.39 17.79
N VAL A 328 11.35 -12.83 18.46
CA VAL A 328 10.48 -11.81 17.88
C VAL A 328 11.23 -10.49 17.77
N ARG A 329 11.24 -9.88 16.58
CA ARG A 329 11.80 -8.54 16.32
C ARG A 329 10.76 -7.46 16.51
N LEU A 330 9.53 -7.72 16.01
CA LEU A 330 8.48 -6.72 15.94
C LEU A 330 7.10 -7.37 15.93
N LYS A 331 6.13 -6.70 16.54
CA LYS A 331 4.70 -7.00 16.42
C LYS A 331 3.97 -5.74 16.00
N SER A 332 3.18 -5.83 14.95
CA SER A 332 2.26 -4.79 14.50
C SER A 332 0.80 -5.25 14.56
N HIS A 333 -0.14 -4.43 14.09
CA HIS A 333 -1.54 -4.83 13.97
C HIS A 333 -1.78 -5.85 12.86
N LEU A 334 -0.94 -5.87 11.82
CA LEU A 334 -1.11 -6.73 10.65
C LEU A 334 -0.11 -7.88 10.57
N ALA A 335 1.02 -7.83 11.31
CA ALA A 335 2.09 -8.83 11.20
C ALA A 335 2.88 -9.03 12.50
N ILE A 336 3.54 -10.20 12.60
CA ILE A 336 4.58 -10.51 13.58
C ILE A 336 5.85 -10.83 12.80
N ILE A 337 6.96 -10.15 13.10
CA ILE A 337 8.26 -10.35 12.47
C ILE A 337 9.20 -11.03 13.45
N PHE A 338 9.81 -12.13 13.03
CA PHE A 338 10.69 -12.95 13.87
C PHE A 338 11.79 -13.66 13.07
N ASP A 339 12.82 -14.10 13.78
CA ASP A 339 13.92 -14.87 13.21
C ASP A 339 13.63 -16.38 13.28
N TYR A 340 13.87 -17.09 12.16
CA TYR A 340 13.76 -18.53 12.07
C TYR A 340 14.92 -19.13 11.28
N LYS A 341 15.86 -19.82 11.95
CA LYS A 341 17.02 -20.52 11.31
C LYS A 341 17.78 -19.63 10.31
N GLY A 342 18.05 -18.37 10.67
CA GLY A 342 18.73 -17.39 9.81
C GLY A 342 17.84 -16.70 8.78
N LEU A 343 16.57 -17.06 8.69
CA LEU A 343 15.56 -16.39 7.86
C LEU A 343 14.86 -15.28 8.67
N GLU A 344 14.55 -14.17 8.02
CA GLU A 344 13.60 -13.20 8.57
C GLU A 344 12.21 -13.53 8.05
N VAL A 345 11.26 -13.70 8.96
CA VAL A 345 9.88 -14.10 8.64
C VAL A 345 8.91 -13.05 9.13
N SER A 346 8.05 -12.56 8.23
CA SER A 346 6.89 -11.75 8.57
C SER A 346 5.62 -12.60 8.40
N LEU A 347 4.96 -12.96 9.50
CA LEU A 347 3.69 -13.69 9.50
C LEU A 347 2.54 -12.69 9.62
N PHE A 348 1.69 -12.64 8.60
CA PHE A 348 0.54 -11.73 8.54
C PHE A 348 -0.73 -12.39 9.10
N ASN A 349 -1.69 -11.56 9.50
CA ASN A 349 -2.97 -11.99 10.08
C ASN A 349 -3.80 -12.91 9.17
N GLY A 350 -3.58 -12.84 7.84
CA GLY A 350 -4.18 -13.73 6.84
C GLY A 350 -3.50 -15.10 6.72
N GLY A 351 -2.44 -15.39 7.50
CA GLY A 351 -1.64 -16.62 7.41
C GLY A 351 -0.57 -16.61 6.32
N ARG A 352 -0.46 -15.54 5.56
CA ARG A 352 0.61 -15.31 4.59
C ARG A 352 1.94 -15.10 5.30
N MET A 353 3.03 -15.61 4.75
CA MET A 353 4.38 -15.31 5.23
C MET A 353 5.23 -14.69 4.14
N LEU A 354 5.93 -13.62 4.48
CA LEU A 354 7.04 -13.09 3.71
C LEU A 354 8.32 -13.62 4.34
N ILE A 355 9.12 -14.38 3.56
CA ILE A 355 10.32 -15.06 4.06
C ILE A 355 11.51 -14.51 3.28
N LYS A 356 12.45 -13.87 3.99
CA LYS A 356 13.68 -13.29 3.42
C LYS A 356 14.88 -14.20 3.65
N ASN A 357 15.91 -14.02 2.84
CA ASN A 357 17.15 -14.79 2.84
C ASN A 357 16.94 -16.29 2.52
N VAL A 358 15.94 -16.60 1.70
CA VAL A 358 15.62 -17.97 1.32
C VAL A 358 16.28 -18.33 -0.02
N GLN A 359 16.85 -19.54 -0.11
CA GLN A 359 17.64 -19.95 -1.28
C GLN A 359 16.79 -20.45 -2.46
N ASN A 360 15.64 -21.06 -2.18
CA ASN A 360 14.75 -21.65 -3.20
C ASN A 360 13.34 -21.90 -2.65
N GLU A 361 12.41 -22.20 -3.55
CA GLU A 361 10.99 -22.43 -3.25
C GLU A 361 10.75 -23.56 -2.25
N ASN A 362 11.47 -24.66 -2.37
CA ASN A 362 11.32 -25.81 -1.49
C ASN A 362 11.72 -25.45 -0.05
N ALA A 363 12.78 -24.65 0.12
CA ALA A 363 13.21 -24.15 1.41
C ALA A 363 12.15 -23.21 2.04
N ALA A 364 11.54 -22.35 1.21
CA ALA A 364 10.46 -21.46 1.66
C ALA A 364 9.24 -22.25 2.13
N LEU A 365 8.75 -23.20 1.34
CA LEU A 365 7.61 -24.06 1.70
C LEU A 365 7.88 -24.91 2.94
N LYS A 366 9.09 -25.42 3.07
CA LYS A 366 9.50 -26.20 4.25
C LYS A 366 9.49 -25.31 5.48
N ALA A 367 10.09 -24.12 5.43
CA ALA A 367 10.09 -23.17 6.53
C ALA A 367 8.66 -22.76 6.91
N TYR A 368 7.81 -22.44 5.93
CA TYR A 368 6.41 -22.11 6.13
C TYR A 368 5.65 -23.20 6.92
N ARG A 369 5.73 -24.47 6.47
CA ARG A 369 5.07 -25.61 7.13
C ARG A 369 5.61 -25.85 8.54
N GLU A 370 6.93 -25.80 8.74
CA GLU A 370 7.55 -26.00 10.05
C GLU A 370 7.15 -24.91 11.03
N ILE A 371 7.05 -23.65 10.61
CA ILE A 371 6.64 -22.53 11.44
C ILE A 371 5.18 -22.69 11.86
N LEU A 372 4.26 -22.95 10.92
CA LEU A 372 2.85 -23.16 11.24
C LEU A 372 2.65 -24.32 12.25
N LYS A 373 3.36 -25.43 12.05
CA LYS A 373 3.32 -26.57 12.97
C LYS A 373 3.79 -26.19 14.38
N LYS A 374 4.89 -25.45 14.49
CA LYS A 374 5.43 -24.98 15.79
C LYS A 374 4.50 -24.00 16.50
N LEU A 375 3.76 -23.20 15.74
CA LEU A 375 2.78 -22.25 16.29
C LEU A 375 1.39 -22.85 16.48
N ASN A 376 1.20 -24.16 16.22
CA ASN A 376 -0.09 -24.87 16.28
C ASN A 376 -1.18 -24.22 15.41
N ILE A 377 -0.78 -23.66 14.24
CA ILE A 377 -1.70 -23.05 13.27
C ILE A 377 -2.08 -24.13 12.23
N ASN A 378 -3.36 -24.49 12.18
CA ASN A 378 -3.91 -25.41 11.19
C ASN A 378 -4.25 -24.66 9.89
N GLN A 379 -3.99 -25.29 8.72
CA GLN A 379 -4.36 -24.80 7.38
C GLN A 379 -5.75 -25.28 6.96
#